data_dc8dc9fc51cc95623f30a1db37088c6b
#
_entry.id   dc8dc9fc51cc95623f30a1db37088c6b
#
_cell.length_a   1.000
_cell.length_b   1.000
_cell.length_c   1.000
_cell.angle_alpha   90.00
_cell.angle_beta   90.00
_cell.angle_gamma   90.00
#
_symmetry.space_group_name_H-M   'P 1'
#
loop_
_entity.id
_entity.type
_entity.pdbx_description
1 polymer ?
#
loop_
_entity_poly.entity_id
_entity_poly.type
_entity_poly.pdbx_seq_one_letter_code
_entity_poly.pdbx_strand_id
1 'polypeptide(L)'
;MKKLLITGGFILGMASTAMAQQSSPVIDVLKQASCGCCGGWVAAMQEAGYTVNVRDVSGDELYAAKEASGFSDDLWACHTSTVAGYTVEGHVPAREIERLLEERPAALGIATPGMPTGSPGMDYGTAREAFDVVLVGLDRSQQIFASYPGN
;
A
#
# COMPACT_ATOMS: atom_id res chain seq x y z
N MET A 1 54.01 55.85 0.79
CA MET A 1 53.25 54.90 -0.02
C MET A 1 52.91 53.64 0.85
N LYS A 2 51.75 53.60 1.46
CA LYS A 2 51.29 52.49 2.31
C LYS A 2 50.40 51.56 1.49
N LYS A 3 50.84 50.32 1.25
CA LYS A 3 50.02 49.27 0.59
C LYS A 3 49.11 48.65 1.62
N LEU A 4 47.80 48.76 1.40
CA LEU A 4 46.74 48.13 2.20
C LEU A 4 46.45 46.73 1.58
N LEU A 5 46.74 45.68 2.32
CA LEU A 5 46.42 44.30 1.96
C LEU A 5 45.00 43.99 2.50
N ILE A 6 44.05 43.76 1.58
CA ILE A 6 42.68 43.32 1.91
C ILE A 6 42.69 41.79 1.84
N THR A 7 42.62 41.15 3.00
CA THR A 7 42.44 39.69 3.12
C THR A 7 40.94 39.38 3.03
N GLY A 8 40.50 38.88 1.87
CA GLY A 8 39.12 38.42 1.68
C GLY A 8 38.92 37.05 2.33
N GLY A 9 38.14 36.99 3.40
CA GLY A 9 37.72 35.75 4.02
C GLY A 9 36.58 35.10 3.22
N PHE A 10 36.84 33.91 2.69
CA PHE A 10 35.85 33.08 1.99
C PHE A 10 35.07 32.26 3.04
N ILE A 11 33.84 32.68 3.34
CA ILE A 11 32.95 31.92 4.22
C ILE A 11 32.27 30.83 3.40
N LEU A 12 32.71 29.57 3.59
CA LEU A 12 32.09 28.40 3.01
C LEU A 12 30.79 28.09 3.79
N GLY A 13 29.63 28.51 3.25
CA GLY A 13 28.33 28.20 3.81
C GLY A 13 28.01 26.68 3.61
N MET A 14 28.02 25.90 4.68
CA MET A 14 27.49 24.55 4.67
C MET A 14 25.97 24.61 4.56
N ALA A 15 25.44 24.34 3.38
CA ALA A 15 24.01 24.11 3.19
C ALA A 15 23.65 22.74 3.79
N SER A 16 23.05 22.72 4.98
CA SER A 16 22.45 21.51 5.55
C SER A 16 21.19 21.19 4.75
N THR A 17 21.23 20.14 3.93
CA THR A 17 20.04 19.56 3.31
C THR A 17 19.25 18.83 4.40
N ALA A 18 18.19 19.46 4.92
CA ALA A 18 17.22 18.78 5.74
C ALA A 18 16.50 17.74 4.88
N MET A 19 16.78 16.46 5.09
CA MET A 19 15.97 15.37 4.53
C MET A 19 14.60 15.43 5.23
N ALA A 20 13.59 15.85 4.49
CA ALA A 20 12.21 15.75 4.96
C ALA A 20 11.91 14.27 5.15
N GLN A 21 11.69 13.86 6.39
CA GLN A 21 11.21 12.53 6.76
C GLN A 21 9.77 12.43 6.24
N GLN A 22 9.58 11.78 5.09
CA GLN A 22 8.24 11.47 4.61
C GLN A 22 7.67 10.42 5.56
N SER A 23 6.67 10.82 6.35
CA SER A 23 5.87 9.86 7.12
C SER A 23 5.23 8.88 6.14
N SER A 24 5.36 7.57 6.42
CA SER A 24 4.68 6.54 5.62
C SER A 24 3.18 6.86 5.53
N PRO A 25 2.57 6.74 4.34
CA PRO A 25 1.14 6.98 4.20
C PRO A 25 0.34 6.08 5.13
N VAL A 26 -0.76 6.60 5.65
CA VAL A 26 -1.68 5.85 6.50
C VAL A 26 -2.55 4.95 5.61
N ILE A 27 -2.70 3.70 6.00
CA ILE A 27 -3.65 2.76 5.40
C ILE A 27 -4.91 2.70 6.27
N ASP A 28 -6.06 3.05 5.71
CA ASP A 28 -7.36 2.91 6.36
C ASP A 28 -8.02 1.61 5.89
N VAL A 29 -8.36 0.72 6.83
CA VAL A 29 -8.85 -0.64 6.55
C VAL A 29 -10.27 -0.81 7.06
N LEU A 30 -11.16 -1.31 6.21
CA LEU A 30 -12.50 -1.79 6.55
C LEU A 30 -12.52 -3.31 6.51
N LYS A 31 -12.84 -3.95 7.62
CA LYS A 31 -12.96 -5.41 7.74
C LYS A 31 -14.06 -5.80 8.70
N GLN A 32 -14.48 -7.07 8.66
CA GLN A 32 -15.34 -7.62 9.70
C GLN A 32 -14.50 -7.99 10.94
N ALA A 33 -15.04 -7.78 12.14
CA ALA A 33 -14.37 -8.09 13.41
C ALA A 33 -13.92 -9.56 13.50
N SER A 34 -14.70 -10.49 12.92
CA SER A 34 -14.41 -11.92 12.90
C SER A 34 -13.33 -12.36 11.89
N CYS A 35 -12.86 -11.44 11.02
CA CYS A 35 -11.89 -11.77 9.98
C CYS A 35 -10.47 -11.89 10.55
N GLY A 36 -10.02 -13.10 10.87
CA GLY A 36 -8.69 -13.36 11.43
C GLY A 36 -7.56 -13.11 10.45
N CYS A 37 -7.69 -13.57 9.18
CA CYS A 37 -6.68 -13.33 8.14
C CYS A 37 -6.51 -11.84 7.81
N CYS A 38 -7.58 -11.03 7.88
CA CYS A 38 -7.48 -9.59 7.75
C CYS A 38 -6.61 -8.97 8.87
N GLY A 39 -6.73 -9.48 10.11
CA GLY A 39 -5.84 -9.10 11.21
C GLY A 39 -4.38 -9.43 10.93
N GLY A 40 -4.10 -10.59 10.34
CA GLY A 40 -2.78 -10.98 9.88
C GLY A 40 -2.22 -10.06 8.81
N TRP A 41 -3.06 -9.64 7.84
CA TRP A 41 -2.64 -8.67 6.83
C TRP A 41 -2.31 -7.31 7.45
N VAL A 42 -3.14 -6.81 8.38
CA VAL A 42 -2.87 -5.57 9.12
C VAL A 42 -1.52 -5.63 9.83
N ALA A 43 -1.23 -6.74 10.53
CA ALA A 43 0.06 -6.93 11.19
C ALA A 43 1.22 -6.89 10.19
N ALA A 44 1.09 -7.54 9.04
CA ALA A 44 2.12 -7.51 7.99
C ALA A 44 2.36 -6.09 7.44
N MET A 45 1.31 -5.27 7.28
CA MET A 45 1.46 -3.86 6.89
C MET A 45 2.17 -3.03 7.96
N GLN A 46 1.85 -3.25 9.23
CA GLN A 46 2.53 -2.58 10.34
C GLN A 46 4.00 -2.99 10.44
N GLU A 47 4.33 -4.25 10.25
CA GLU A 47 5.71 -4.76 10.18
C GLU A 47 6.49 -4.14 9.00
N ALA A 48 5.83 -3.86 7.89
CA ALA A 48 6.39 -3.14 6.75
C ALA A 48 6.55 -1.62 6.99
N GLY A 49 6.13 -1.11 8.16
CA GLY A 49 6.33 0.29 8.57
C GLY A 49 5.16 1.22 8.24
N TYR A 50 4.02 0.69 7.82
CA TYR A 50 2.82 1.51 7.61
C TYR A 50 2.11 1.81 8.94
N THR A 51 1.54 3.00 9.06
CA THR A 51 0.50 3.28 10.05
C THR A 51 -0.82 2.74 9.51
N VAL A 52 -1.50 1.88 10.27
CA VAL A 52 -2.75 1.25 9.83
C VAL A 52 -3.87 1.60 10.80
N ASN A 53 -4.90 2.25 10.30
CA ASN A 53 -6.16 2.47 11.00
C ASN A 53 -7.15 1.37 10.62
N VAL A 54 -7.68 0.67 11.60
CA VAL A 54 -8.65 -0.41 11.39
C VAL A 54 -10.01 0.00 11.88
N ARG A 55 -11.02 -0.18 11.04
CA ARG A 55 -12.42 -0.02 11.41
C ARG A 55 -13.16 -1.34 11.15
N ASP A 56 -13.64 -1.96 12.22
CA ASP A 56 -14.52 -3.11 12.13
C ASP A 56 -15.92 -2.64 11.71
N VAL A 57 -16.46 -3.28 10.67
CA VAL A 57 -17.73 -2.91 10.04
C VAL A 57 -18.63 -4.12 9.87
N SER A 58 -19.93 -3.88 9.65
CA SER A 58 -20.87 -4.93 9.25
C SER A 58 -20.57 -5.44 7.84
N GLY A 59 -21.12 -6.62 7.49
CA GLY A 59 -21.03 -7.16 6.15
C GLY A 59 -21.63 -6.23 5.10
N ASP A 60 -22.78 -5.63 5.38
CA ASP A 60 -23.47 -4.71 4.47
C ASP A 60 -22.64 -3.42 4.24
N GLU A 61 -22.03 -2.88 5.30
CA GLU A 61 -21.17 -1.72 5.20
C GLU A 61 -19.89 -2.00 4.40
N LEU A 62 -19.28 -3.19 4.62
CA LEU A 62 -18.13 -3.62 3.84
C LEU A 62 -18.49 -3.82 2.36
N TYR A 63 -19.64 -4.43 2.09
CA TYR A 63 -20.16 -4.61 0.73
C TYR A 63 -20.35 -3.26 0.03
N ALA A 64 -21.02 -2.31 0.69
CA ALA A 64 -21.20 -0.96 0.14
C ALA A 64 -19.88 -0.24 -0.16
N ALA A 65 -18.86 -0.44 0.70
CA ALA A 65 -17.52 0.11 0.46
C ALA A 65 -16.85 -0.50 -0.77
N LYS A 66 -17.01 -1.81 -0.99
CA LYS A 66 -16.50 -2.51 -2.19
C LYS A 66 -17.18 -2.02 -3.46
N GLU A 67 -18.52 -1.88 -3.46
CA GLU A 67 -19.23 -1.30 -4.59
C GLU A 67 -18.74 0.13 -4.90
N ALA A 68 -18.56 0.96 -3.87
CA ALA A 68 -18.10 2.33 -4.01
C ALA A 68 -16.65 2.44 -4.52
N SER A 69 -15.82 1.40 -4.33
CA SER A 69 -14.43 1.36 -4.83
C SER A 69 -14.35 1.38 -6.36
N GLY A 70 -15.41 0.94 -7.03
CA GLY A 70 -15.46 0.78 -8.50
C GLY A 70 -14.76 -0.48 -9.01
N PHE A 71 -14.27 -1.36 -8.10
CA PHE A 71 -13.74 -2.67 -8.48
C PHE A 71 -14.89 -3.63 -8.80
N SER A 72 -14.70 -4.49 -9.79
CA SER A 72 -15.64 -5.57 -10.08
C SER A 72 -15.58 -6.65 -9.00
N ASP A 73 -16.67 -7.37 -8.83
CA ASP A 73 -16.87 -8.34 -7.76
C ASP A 73 -15.91 -9.55 -7.82
N ASP A 74 -15.43 -9.89 -9.02
CA ASP A 74 -14.39 -10.91 -9.23
C ASP A 74 -13.04 -10.57 -8.58
N LEU A 75 -12.80 -9.28 -8.27
CA LEU A 75 -11.61 -8.81 -7.58
C LEU A 75 -11.76 -8.73 -6.05
N TRP A 76 -12.97 -8.91 -5.54
CA TRP A 76 -13.22 -8.73 -4.11
C TRP A 76 -12.60 -9.84 -3.26
N ALA A 77 -12.15 -9.42 -2.09
CA ALA A 77 -11.57 -10.28 -1.06
C ALA A 77 -12.24 -10.02 0.31
N CYS A 78 -11.59 -10.33 1.41
CA CYS A 78 -12.20 -10.26 2.73
C CYS A 78 -12.15 -8.88 3.41
N HIS A 79 -11.36 -7.93 2.90
CA HIS A 79 -11.28 -6.56 3.40
C HIS A 79 -10.99 -5.58 2.27
N THR A 80 -11.29 -4.32 2.51
CA THR A 80 -11.03 -3.21 1.59
C THR A 80 -10.26 -2.14 2.34
N SER A 81 -9.23 -1.59 1.72
CA SER A 81 -8.40 -0.55 2.31
C SER A 81 -8.24 0.64 1.36
N THR A 82 -7.87 1.79 1.92
CA THR A 82 -7.46 2.95 1.12
C THR A 82 -6.11 3.47 1.59
N VAL A 83 -5.28 3.92 0.66
CA VAL A 83 -3.99 4.55 0.92
C VAL A 83 -3.69 5.61 -0.12
N ALA A 84 -3.44 6.84 0.31
CA ALA A 84 -3.10 7.97 -0.57
C ALA A 84 -4.06 8.14 -1.78
N GLY A 85 -5.34 7.80 -1.61
CA GLY A 85 -6.38 7.90 -2.62
C GLY A 85 -6.57 6.65 -3.49
N TYR A 86 -5.74 5.63 -3.36
CA TYR A 86 -5.91 4.33 -4.01
C TYR A 86 -6.72 3.37 -3.16
N THR A 87 -7.51 2.52 -3.79
CA THR A 87 -8.09 1.33 -3.17
C THR A 87 -7.08 0.19 -3.18
N VAL A 88 -6.98 -0.52 -2.06
CA VAL A 88 -6.22 -1.77 -1.93
C VAL A 88 -7.19 -2.84 -1.47
N GLU A 89 -7.48 -3.80 -2.33
CA GLU A 89 -8.47 -4.87 -2.07
C GLU A 89 -7.77 -6.18 -1.74
N GLY A 90 -8.09 -6.75 -0.59
CA GLY A 90 -7.58 -8.05 -0.17
C GLY A 90 -6.11 -8.07 0.25
N HIS A 91 -5.51 -9.24 0.16
CA HIS A 91 -4.20 -9.57 0.75
C HIS A 91 -3.01 -9.14 -0.11
N VAL A 92 -3.02 -7.88 -0.57
CA VAL A 92 -1.94 -7.29 -1.38
C VAL A 92 -0.66 -7.20 -0.56
N PRO A 93 0.50 -7.67 -1.08
CA PRO A 93 1.78 -7.53 -0.40
C PRO A 93 2.22 -6.07 -0.25
N ALA A 94 2.85 -5.74 0.87
CA ALA A 94 3.33 -4.39 1.19
C ALA A 94 4.23 -3.80 0.10
N ARG A 95 5.09 -4.63 -0.52
CA ARG A 95 5.96 -4.23 -1.64
C ARG A 95 5.17 -3.69 -2.83
N GLU A 96 3.99 -4.26 -3.11
CA GLU A 96 3.18 -3.80 -4.24
C GLU A 96 2.42 -2.51 -3.90
N ILE A 97 2.08 -2.31 -2.63
CA ILE A 97 1.56 -1.02 -2.15
C ILE A 97 2.65 0.06 -2.24
N GLU A 98 3.87 -0.24 -1.81
CA GLU A 98 5.01 0.68 -1.92
C GLU A 98 5.24 1.08 -3.38
N ARG A 99 5.31 0.10 -4.28
CA ARG A 99 5.46 0.32 -5.72
C ARG A 99 4.32 1.16 -6.32
N LEU A 100 3.07 0.90 -5.93
CA LEU A 100 1.91 1.70 -6.35
C LEU A 100 2.07 3.18 -5.95
N LEU A 101 2.55 3.42 -4.72
CA LEU A 101 2.76 4.76 -4.18
C LEU A 101 3.95 5.49 -4.81
N GLU A 102 4.96 4.75 -5.26
CA GLU A 102 6.11 5.29 -5.99
C GLU A 102 5.77 5.64 -7.44
N GLU A 103 5.16 4.68 -8.16
CA GLU A 103 4.83 4.83 -9.59
C GLU A 103 3.66 5.78 -9.83
N ARG A 104 2.74 5.90 -8.89
CA ARG A 104 1.53 6.76 -8.95
C ARG A 104 0.75 6.67 -10.26
N PRO A 105 0.40 5.46 -10.72
CA PRO A 105 -0.35 5.31 -11.96
C PRO A 105 -1.74 5.97 -11.87
N ALA A 106 -2.30 6.38 -13.02
CA ALA A 106 -3.68 6.85 -13.10
C ALA A 106 -4.64 5.65 -13.02
N ALA A 107 -4.93 5.20 -11.79
CA ALA A 107 -5.68 4.00 -11.48
C ALA A 107 -6.63 4.21 -10.28
N LEU A 108 -7.62 3.33 -10.13
CA LEU A 108 -8.44 3.23 -8.92
C LEU A 108 -7.65 2.59 -7.78
N GLY A 109 -6.76 1.63 -8.08
CA GLY A 109 -5.94 0.93 -7.10
C GLY A 109 -5.50 -0.46 -7.55
N ILE A 110 -5.21 -1.33 -6.58
CA ILE A 110 -4.74 -2.70 -6.81
C ILE A 110 -5.52 -3.72 -5.98
N ALA A 111 -5.61 -4.95 -6.47
CA ALA A 111 -6.30 -6.06 -5.80
C ALA A 111 -5.48 -7.33 -5.80
N THR A 112 -5.58 -8.11 -4.72
CA THR A 112 -5.29 -9.55 -4.71
C THR A 112 -6.63 -10.28 -4.57
N PRO A 113 -7.19 -10.82 -5.67
CA PRO A 113 -8.49 -11.49 -5.64
C PRO A 113 -8.50 -12.70 -4.73
N GLY A 114 -9.60 -12.90 -4.02
CA GLY A 114 -9.74 -14.04 -3.11
C GLY A 114 -8.83 -13.96 -1.88
N MET A 115 -8.33 -15.11 -1.45
CA MET A 115 -7.48 -15.27 -0.26
C MET A 115 -6.41 -16.33 -0.52
N PRO A 116 -5.46 -16.09 -1.46
CA PRO A 116 -4.49 -17.11 -1.85
C PRO A 116 -3.56 -17.47 -0.69
N THR A 117 -3.37 -18.76 -0.46
CA THR A 117 -2.45 -19.28 0.57
C THR A 117 -1.04 -18.76 0.31
N GLY A 118 -0.41 -18.18 1.33
CA GLY A 118 0.92 -17.58 1.25
C GLY A 118 0.94 -16.10 0.93
N SER A 119 -0.19 -15.46 0.63
CA SER A 119 -0.30 -14.00 0.66
C SER A 119 -0.23 -13.48 2.10
N PRO A 120 0.11 -12.20 2.34
CA PRO A 120 0.24 -11.66 3.71
C PRO A 120 -1.03 -11.87 4.53
N GLY A 121 -0.90 -12.45 5.73
CA GLY A 121 -2.03 -12.83 6.58
C GLY A 121 -2.71 -14.15 6.22
N MET A 122 -2.26 -14.81 5.15
CA MET A 122 -2.67 -16.15 4.72
C MET A 122 -1.49 -17.15 4.75
N ASP A 123 -0.50 -16.90 5.62
CA ASP A 123 0.72 -17.68 5.78
C ASP A 123 0.52 -18.91 6.65
N TYR A 124 -0.26 -19.87 6.16
CA TYR A 124 -0.54 -21.13 6.86
C TYR A 124 0.44 -22.23 6.41
N GLY A 125 1.54 -22.37 7.14
CA GLY A 125 2.57 -23.37 6.82
C GLY A 125 3.45 -23.01 5.64
N THR A 126 3.87 -24.01 4.84
CA THR A 126 4.81 -23.83 3.71
C THR A 126 4.16 -23.78 2.35
N ALA A 127 2.87 -24.12 2.25
CA ALA A 127 2.15 -24.09 0.98
C ALA A 127 1.98 -22.66 0.46
N ARG A 128 2.15 -22.50 -0.84
CA ARG A 128 1.96 -21.23 -1.55
C ARG A 128 1.14 -21.46 -2.82
N GLU A 129 0.03 -20.77 -2.96
CA GLU A 129 -0.71 -20.70 -4.21
C GLU A 129 -0.15 -19.63 -5.11
N ALA A 130 -0.19 -19.86 -6.42
CA ALA A 130 0.12 -18.80 -7.37
C ALA A 130 -1.00 -17.75 -7.34
N PHE A 131 -0.65 -16.47 -7.34
CA PHE A 131 -1.63 -15.39 -7.43
C PHE A 131 -1.05 -14.16 -8.13
N ASP A 132 -1.95 -13.36 -8.66
CA ASP A 132 -1.62 -12.08 -9.25
C ASP A 132 -2.12 -10.93 -8.37
N VAL A 133 -1.38 -9.81 -8.42
CA VAL A 133 -1.86 -8.50 -8.01
C VAL A 133 -2.32 -7.79 -9.27
N VAL A 134 -3.57 -7.32 -9.26
CA VAL A 134 -4.23 -6.70 -10.40
C VAL A 134 -4.30 -5.20 -10.20
N LEU A 135 -3.83 -4.40 -11.17
CA LEU A 135 -4.05 -2.96 -11.25
C LEU A 135 -5.40 -2.69 -11.91
N VAL A 136 -6.22 -1.86 -11.29
CA VAL A 136 -7.51 -1.43 -11.82
C VAL A 136 -7.43 0.02 -12.28
N GLY A 137 -7.50 0.23 -13.58
CA GLY A 137 -7.47 1.55 -14.20
C GLY A 137 -8.69 2.41 -13.86
N LEU A 138 -8.63 3.73 -14.13
CA LEU A 138 -9.77 4.65 -13.94
C LEU A 138 -10.95 4.29 -14.84
N ASP A 139 -10.71 3.63 -15.96
CA ASP A 139 -11.70 3.07 -16.89
C ASP A 139 -12.18 1.67 -16.49
N ARG A 140 -11.74 1.18 -15.31
CA ARG A 140 -11.97 -0.16 -14.77
C ARG A 140 -11.31 -1.29 -15.58
N SER A 141 -10.37 -0.99 -16.47
CA SER A 141 -9.54 -2.01 -17.10
C SER A 141 -8.68 -2.71 -16.04
N GLN A 142 -8.47 -4.01 -16.22
CA GLN A 142 -7.67 -4.84 -15.32
C GLN A 142 -6.35 -5.21 -16.01
N GLN A 143 -5.23 -5.06 -15.30
CA GLN A 143 -3.90 -5.42 -15.77
C GLN A 143 -3.13 -6.13 -14.66
N ILE A 144 -2.32 -7.13 -15.01
CA ILE A 144 -1.43 -7.76 -14.03
C ILE A 144 -0.39 -6.72 -13.60
N PHE A 145 -0.40 -6.38 -12.30
CA PHE A 145 0.59 -5.51 -11.68
C PHE A 145 1.81 -6.31 -11.20
N ALA A 146 1.58 -7.45 -10.54
CA ALA A 146 2.64 -8.36 -10.13
C ALA A 146 2.12 -9.80 -10.12
N SER A 147 3.03 -10.79 -10.25
CA SER A 147 2.71 -12.22 -10.18
C SER A 147 3.57 -12.90 -9.12
N TYR A 148 2.95 -13.74 -8.35
CA TYR A 148 3.57 -14.54 -7.29
C TYR A 148 3.42 -16.03 -7.64
N PRO A 149 4.53 -16.76 -7.82
CA PRO A 149 4.45 -18.19 -8.11
C PRO A 149 4.03 -18.98 -6.87
N GLY A 150 3.29 -20.05 -7.08
CA GLY A 150 3.08 -21.09 -6.08
C GLY A 150 4.30 -22.01 -5.92
N ASN A 151 4.22 -22.98 -4.99
CA ASN A 151 5.20 -24.06 -4.82
C ASN A 151 4.54 -25.44 -4.84
#